data_01734ae7aca2d530a6023738dfb3f9a8
#
_entry.id   01734ae7aca2d530a6023738dfb3f9a8
#
_cell.length_a   1.000
_cell.length_b   1.000
_cell.length_c   1.000
_cell.angle_alpha   90.00
_cell.angle_beta   90.00
_cell.angle_gamma   90.00
#
_symmetry.space_group_name_H-M   'P 1'
#
loop_
_entity.id
_entity.type
_entity.pdbx_description
1 polymer ?
#
loop_
_entity_poly.entity_id
_entity_poly.type
_entity_poly.pdbx_seq_one_letter_code
_entity_poly.pdbx_strand_id
1 'polypeptide(L)'
;MINFEFGKLRTGATILGISLLAACAPKAPPPPPPPPPPPVEIIPYRPLPPSGATYTMVMPPVGADGRHLTVLRGLDEDQRLWYFRSAWNVAALNCVGTEYQPILDGYGAFLKGNVKTLKAVNQRIDKKFRSDYPNGSDAIKTREKLMTSVYNFFALPPARAGFCQAAMQVAAMSAAMPKPDAMALSANFPLFEAPFENFFTAYDQYQRDSAAWDVRYGTRYGASQPGFVAVQAARLKGIPQVGQSNPAGTTMITLPHAGAVTDQETGAQIPVIPVPKEPAGIPVVQPVQQTAPKPIKP
;
A
#
# COMPACT_ATOMS: atom_id res chain seq x y z
N MET A 1 -25.03 -46.54 -75.02
CA MET A 1 -25.38 -46.84 -76.39
C MET A 1 -24.60 -45.89 -77.23
N ILE A 2 -23.64 -46.48 -77.98
CA ILE A 2 -23.40 -46.27 -79.39
C ILE A 2 -22.69 -44.94 -79.67
N ASN A 3 -21.47 -45.01 -80.00
CA ASN A 3 -20.59 -45.42 -81.12
C ASN A 3 -20.09 -44.21 -81.87
N PHE A 4 -18.76 -44.18 -82.00
CA PHE A 4 -17.93 -44.21 -83.19
C PHE A 4 -18.12 -43.02 -84.19
N GLU A 5 -17.10 -42.44 -84.86
CA GLU A 5 -15.98 -43.02 -85.59
C GLU A 5 -14.92 -41.94 -85.89
N PHE A 6 -13.74 -42.36 -85.98
CA PHE A 6 -12.61 -42.07 -86.84
C PHE A 6 -12.73 -41.19 -88.10
N GLY A 7 -11.81 -40.33 -88.26
CA GLY A 7 -11.51 -39.67 -89.53
C GLY A 7 -10.06 -39.18 -89.60
N LYS A 8 -9.25 -39.93 -90.29
CA LYS A 8 -7.79 -39.80 -90.55
C LYS A 8 -7.40 -38.66 -91.49
N LEU A 9 -6.25 -38.08 -91.17
CA LEU A 9 -5.07 -37.91 -92.07
C LEU A 9 -5.11 -36.80 -93.16
N ARG A 10 -4.22 -35.85 -93.09
CA ARG A 10 -3.06 -35.64 -93.99
C ARG A 10 -2.42 -34.28 -93.76
N THR A 11 -1.18 -34.35 -93.33
CA THR A 11 0.08 -33.82 -93.87
C THR A 11 0.08 -32.43 -94.49
N GLY A 12 1.04 -31.67 -94.04
CA GLY A 12 1.63 -30.59 -94.75
C GLY A 12 2.42 -29.62 -93.86
N ALA A 13 3.69 -29.84 -93.83
CA ALA A 13 4.77 -29.03 -93.38
C ALA A 13 4.64 -27.52 -93.70
N THR A 14 4.76 -26.69 -92.66
CA THR A 14 5.51 -25.43 -92.79
C THR A 14 5.92 -25.03 -91.36
N ILE A 15 7.02 -25.59 -90.93
CA ILE A 15 7.82 -25.11 -89.82
C ILE A 15 8.85 -24.20 -90.48
N LEU A 16 8.86 -22.95 -90.17
CA LEU A 16 10.03 -22.07 -89.95
C LEU A 16 9.56 -20.61 -89.90
N GLY A 17 9.75 -19.95 -88.80
CA GLY A 17 9.76 -18.49 -88.84
C GLY A 17 8.98 -17.69 -87.84
N ILE A 18 8.78 -18.14 -86.58
CA ILE A 18 8.35 -17.25 -85.52
C ILE A 18 9.03 -17.65 -84.16
N SER A 19 10.32 -17.43 -84.08
CA SER A 19 11.07 -17.74 -82.86
C SER A 19 12.02 -16.61 -82.41
N LEU A 20 11.75 -15.37 -82.72
CA LEU A 20 12.69 -14.28 -82.40
C LEU A 20 12.02 -12.99 -81.84
N LEU A 21 10.82 -13.03 -81.22
CA LEU A 21 10.21 -11.85 -80.63
C LEU A 21 9.88 -12.00 -79.12
N ALA A 22 10.49 -12.95 -78.40
CA ALA A 22 10.24 -13.17 -77.00
C ALA A 22 11.33 -12.59 -76.04
N ALA A 23 12.11 -11.60 -76.44
CA ALA A 23 13.30 -11.16 -75.71
C ALA A 23 13.24 -9.73 -75.17
N CYS A 24 12.08 -9.10 -75.11
CA CYS A 24 11.94 -7.75 -74.46
C CYS A 24 10.68 -7.62 -73.61
N ALA A 25 10.42 -8.59 -72.74
CA ALA A 25 9.46 -8.33 -71.61
C ALA A 25 10.20 -7.52 -70.57
N PRO A 26 9.74 -6.29 -70.21
CA PRO A 26 10.34 -5.54 -69.12
C PRO A 26 10.23 -6.39 -67.85
N LYS A 27 11.34 -6.53 -67.10
CA LYS A 27 11.39 -7.22 -65.81
C LYS A 27 10.34 -6.62 -64.89
N ALA A 28 9.40 -7.42 -64.42
CA ALA A 28 8.36 -6.94 -63.48
C ALA A 28 9.01 -6.17 -62.31
N PRO A 29 8.52 -5.02 -61.95
CA PRO A 29 9.06 -4.28 -60.81
C PRO A 29 9.03 -5.18 -59.57
N PRO A 30 10.06 -5.12 -58.68
CA PRO A 30 10.07 -5.90 -57.45
C PRO A 30 8.80 -5.60 -56.65
N PRO A 31 8.21 -6.59 -55.96
CA PRO A 31 7.05 -6.36 -55.12
C PRO A 31 7.36 -5.27 -54.09
N PRO A 32 6.42 -4.41 -53.79
CA PRO A 32 6.62 -3.36 -52.76
C PRO A 32 7.08 -4.01 -51.43
N PRO A 33 7.99 -3.38 -50.69
CA PRO A 33 8.42 -3.90 -49.39
C PRO A 33 7.21 -4.11 -48.50
N PRO A 34 7.20 -5.16 -47.65
CA PRO A 34 6.10 -5.39 -46.73
C PRO A 34 5.93 -4.15 -45.84
N PRO A 35 4.70 -3.79 -45.45
CA PRO A 35 4.46 -2.65 -44.59
C PRO A 35 5.25 -2.83 -43.28
N PRO A 36 5.78 -1.74 -42.68
CA PRO A 36 6.50 -1.83 -41.41
C PRO A 36 5.60 -2.47 -40.37
N PRO A 37 6.15 -3.31 -39.49
CA PRO A 37 5.36 -3.91 -38.41
C PRO A 37 4.69 -2.80 -37.56
N PRO A 38 3.44 -3.00 -37.12
CA PRO A 38 2.76 -2.01 -36.32
C PRO A 38 3.62 -1.68 -35.08
N PRO A 39 3.62 -0.44 -34.60
CA PRO A 39 4.35 -0.05 -33.40
C PRO A 39 3.98 -0.96 -32.23
N VAL A 40 4.97 -1.52 -31.54
CA VAL A 40 4.74 -2.33 -30.35
C VAL A 40 4.25 -1.38 -29.26
N GLU A 41 3.00 -1.52 -28.82
CA GLU A 41 2.46 -0.76 -27.70
C GLU A 41 3.14 -1.23 -26.41
N ILE A 42 3.95 -0.34 -25.79
CA ILE A 42 4.56 -0.61 -24.49
C ILE A 42 3.50 -0.35 -23.44
N ILE A 43 3.01 -1.42 -22.80
CA ILE A 43 2.02 -1.33 -21.76
C ILE A 43 2.73 -1.17 -20.42
N PRO A 44 2.50 -0.06 -19.70
CA PRO A 44 3.09 0.14 -18.37
C PRO A 44 2.54 -0.90 -17.38
N TYR A 45 3.34 -1.28 -16.39
CA TYR A 45 2.86 -2.10 -15.28
C TYR A 45 1.76 -1.37 -14.51
N ARG A 46 0.82 -2.15 -13.97
CA ARG A 46 -0.18 -1.62 -13.05
C ARG A 46 0.51 -1.03 -11.81
N PRO A 47 0.12 0.17 -11.35
CA PRO A 47 0.70 0.76 -10.14
C PRO A 47 0.63 -0.19 -8.93
N LEU A 48 1.66 -0.14 -8.10
CA LEU A 48 1.73 -0.89 -6.84
C LEU A 48 1.40 0.03 -5.66
N PRO A 49 0.79 -0.50 -4.58
CA PRO A 49 0.51 0.30 -3.40
C PRO A 49 1.81 0.74 -2.70
N PRO A 50 1.82 1.93 -2.09
CA PRO A 50 3.00 2.45 -1.41
C PRO A 50 3.38 1.60 -0.19
N SER A 51 4.67 1.55 0.11
CA SER A 51 5.22 0.95 1.34
C SER A 51 4.77 -0.50 1.60
N GLY A 52 4.53 -1.28 0.54
CA GLY A 52 4.08 -2.67 0.67
C GLY A 52 2.68 -2.85 1.25
N ALA A 53 1.84 -1.83 1.17
CA ALA A 53 0.46 -1.90 1.62
C ALA A 53 -0.36 -2.91 0.81
N THR A 54 -1.47 -3.39 1.34
CA THR A 54 -2.38 -4.26 0.61
C THR A 54 -3.09 -3.49 -0.52
N TYR A 55 -3.50 -4.20 -1.56
CA TYR A 55 -4.15 -3.59 -2.73
C TYR A 55 -5.53 -3.00 -2.45
N THR A 56 -6.14 -3.32 -1.32
CA THR A 56 -7.55 -3.04 -1.01
C THR A 56 -7.74 -2.42 0.37
N MET A 57 -6.76 -1.61 0.84
CA MET A 57 -6.93 -0.88 2.10
C MET A 57 -8.03 0.16 1.97
N VAL A 58 -8.82 0.31 3.04
CA VAL A 58 -9.78 1.39 3.18
C VAL A 58 -9.08 2.59 3.81
N MET A 59 -9.08 3.71 3.09
CA MET A 59 -8.50 4.95 3.59
C MET A 59 -9.54 5.75 4.40
N PRO A 60 -9.10 6.51 5.42
CA PRO A 60 -9.97 7.48 6.06
C PRO A 60 -10.46 8.49 5.02
N PRO A 61 -11.71 8.98 5.12
CA PRO A 61 -12.20 9.99 4.19
C PRO A 61 -11.43 11.31 4.35
N VAL A 62 -11.33 12.07 3.26
CA VAL A 62 -10.69 13.38 3.26
C VAL A 62 -11.68 14.44 3.75
N GLY A 63 -11.25 15.27 4.71
CA GLY A 63 -12.03 16.39 5.22
C GLY A 63 -12.01 17.60 4.29
N ALA A 64 -12.79 18.63 4.64
CA ALA A 64 -12.87 19.88 3.88
C ALA A 64 -11.53 20.64 3.80
N ASP A 65 -10.64 20.40 4.75
CA ASP A 65 -9.27 20.96 4.80
C ASP A 65 -8.23 20.18 3.96
N GLY A 66 -8.68 19.17 3.20
CA GLY A 66 -7.83 18.34 2.37
C GLY A 66 -7.04 17.27 3.13
N ARG A 67 -7.20 17.16 4.45
CA ARG A 67 -6.54 16.15 5.29
C ARG A 67 -7.48 15.01 5.65
N HIS A 68 -6.93 13.83 5.90
CA HIS A 68 -7.73 12.65 6.26
C HIS A 68 -8.36 12.79 7.65
N LEU A 69 -9.62 12.36 7.76
CA LEU A 69 -10.39 12.35 9.00
C LEU A 69 -10.03 11.12 9.83
N THR A 70 -8.98 11.24 10.60
CA THR A 70 -8.45 10.17 11.46
C THR A 70 -8.86 10.37 12.92
N VAL A 71 -8.56 9.38 13.75
CA VAL A 71 -8.71 9.46 15.22
C VAL A 71 -7.86 10.58 15.86
N LEU A 72 -6.92 11.17 15.11
CA LEU A 72 -6.06 12.27 15.58
C LEU A 72 -6.64 13.66 15.34
N ARG A 73 -7.88 13.78 14.86
CA ARG A 73 -8.48 15.07 14.53
C ARG A 73 -9.24 15.65 15.72
N GLY A 74 -9.19 16.99 15.85
CA GLY A 74 -9.99 17.73 16.82
C GLY A 74 -9.59 17.51 18.30
N LEU A 75 -8.32 17.22 18.55
CA LEU A 75 -7.81 16.95 19.88
C LEU A 75 -7.74 18.22 20.74
N ASP A 76 -8.25 18.15 21.95
CA ASP A 76 -7.93 19.11 23.00
C ASP A 76 -6.50 18.91 23.52
N GLU A 77 -6.04 19.79 24.40
CA GLU A 77 -4.66 19.78 24.91
C GLU A 77 -4.31 18.51 25.69
N ASP A 78 -5.24 18.04 26.54
CA ASP A 78 -5.05 16.81 27.30
C ASP A 78 -5.02 15.58 26.41
N GLN A 79 -5.89 15.52 25.40
CA GLN A 79 -5.91 14.45 24.42
C GLN A 79 -4.63 14.48 23.58
N ARG A 80 -4.14 15.66 23.17
CA ARG A 80 -2.89 15.80 22.41
C ARG A 80 -1.71 15.25 23.18
N LEU A 81 -1.57 15.60 24.46
CA LEU A 81 -0.49 15.06 25.29
C LEU A 81 -0.62 13.54 25.46
N TRP A 82 -1.83 13.05 25.71
CA TRP A 82 -2.04 11.62 25.85
C TRP A 82 -1.74 10.85 24.55
N TYR A 83 -2.14 11.39 23.40
CA TYR A 83 -1.86 10.79 22.07
C TYR A 83 -0.38 10.87 21.71
N PHE A 84 0.28 11.97 22.07
CA PHE A 84 1.73 12.12 21.93
C PHE A 84 2.48 11.03 22.71
N ARG A 85 2.10 10.82 23.99
CA ARG A 85 2.64 9.74 24.80
C ARG A 85 2.38 8.38 24.16
N SER A 86 1.18 8.14 23.67
CA SER A 86 0.78 6.87 23.03
C SER A 86 1.56 6.63 21.74
N ALA A 87 1.73 7.65 20.92
CA ALA A 87 2.56 7.57 19.70
C ALA A 87 4.01 7.20 20.05
N TRP A 88 4.60 7.87 21.02
CA TRP A 88 5.96 7.57 21.43
C TRP A 88 6.10 6.16 22.04
N ASN A 89 5.11 5.72 22.83
CA ASN A 89 5.04 4.35 23.33
C ASN A 89 5.04 3.32 22.18
N VAL A 90 4.17 3.52 21.18
CA VAL A 90 4.10 2.64 20.02
C VAL A 90 5.42 2.66 19.24
N ALA A 91 6.05 3.81 19.09
CA ALA A 91 7.36 3.91 18.44
C ALA A 91 8.44 3.13 19.22
N ALA A 92 8.47 3.26 20.56
CA ALA A 92 9.41 2.52 21.40
C ALA A 92 9.25 1.00 21.30
N LEU A 93 8.06 0.51 20.99
CA LEU A 93 7.76 -0.92 20.84
C LEU A 93 7.97 -1.45 19.41
N ASN A 94 7.78 -0.61 18.39
CA ASN A 94 7.75 -1.04 16.98
C ASN A 94 8.97 -0.62 16.16
N CYS A 95 9.73 0.40 16.61
CA CYS A 95 10.96 0.81 15.97
C CYS A 95 12.12 0.03 16.61
N VAL A 96 12.35 -1.16 16.04
CA VAL A 96 13.34 -2.10 16.56
C VAL A 96 14.66 -1.97 15.80
N GLY A 97 15.77 -2.11 16.53
CA GLY A 97 17.13 -1.98 16.01
C GLY A 97 17.96 -1.06 16.91
N THR A 98 19.29 -1.26 16.91
CA THR A 98 20.21 -0.48 17.75
C THR A 98 20.19 1.01 17.38
N GLU A 99 19.91 1.33 16.13
CA GLU A 99 19.79 2.70 15.63
C GLU A 99 18.60 3.45 16.26
N TYR A 100 17.57 2.74 16.74
CA TYR A 100 16.39 3.32 17.36
C TYR A 100 16.44 3.37 18.89
N GLN A 101 17.56 2.96 19.51
CA GLN A 101 17.74 3.02 20.96
C GLN A 101 17.40 4.40 21.56
N PRO A 102 17.70 5.54 20.90
CA PRO A 102 17.33 6.86 21.42
C PRO A 102 15.83 7.07 21.63
N ILE A 103 14.98 6.38 20.88
CA ILE A 103 13.51 6.44 21.06
C ILE A 103 13.13 5.86 22.42
N LEU A 104 13.67 4.71 22.77
CA LEU A 104 13.39 4.00 24.01
C LEU A 104 13.92 4.77 25.22
N ASP A 105 15.16 5.25 25.14
CA ASP A 105 15.82 6.03 26.21
C ASP A 105 15.09 7.36 26.45
N GLY A 106 14.76 8.07 25.36
CA GLY A 106 14.01 9.32 25.41
C GLY A 106 12.61 9.13 26.00
N TYR A 107 11.91 8.07 25.61
CA TYR A 107 10.59 7.75 26.16
C TYR A 107 10.66 7.45 27.66
N GLY A 108 11.65 6.66 28.11
CA GLY A 108 11.87 6.38 29.51
C GLY A 108 12.17 7.65 30.33
N ALA A 109 13.00 8.55 29.81
CA ALA A 109 13.29 9.85 30.43
C ALA A 109 12.05 10.75 30.50
N PHE A 110 11.27 10.79 29.41
CA PHE A 110 10.00 11.53 29.33
C PHE A 110 9.02 11.06 30.40
N LEU A 111 8.82 9.74 30.54
CA LEU A 111 7.92 9.18 31.56
C LEU A 111 8.38 9.55 32.97
N LYS A 112 9.67 9.33 33.31
CA LYS A 112 10.23 9.64 34.63
C LYS A 112 10.12 11.13 34.98
N GLY A 113 10.38 12.00 34.02
CA GLY A 113 10.37 13.45 34.20
C GLY A 113 8.96 14.04 34.39
N ASN A 114 7.92 13.35 33.91
CA ASN A 114 6.58 13.92 33.76
C ASN A 114 5.48 13.13 34.51
N VAL A 115 5.80 12.27 35.45
CA VAL A 115 4.85 11.40 36.16
C VAL A 115 3.61 12.15 36.66
N LYS A 116 3.81 13.31 37.33
CA LYS A 116 2.70 14.10 37.89
C LYS A 116 1.79 14.67 36.79
N THR A 117 2.37 15.24 35.74
CA THR A 117 1.64 15.82 34.60
C THR A 117 0.85 14.75 33.85
N LEU A 118 1.47 13.62 33.55
CA LEU A 118 0.82 12.51 32.83
C LEU A 118 -0.32 11.91 33.64
N LYS A 119 -0.13 11.74 34.96
CA LYS A 119 -1.19 11.27 35.86
C LYS A 119 -2.37 12.26 35.90
N ALA A 120 -2.11 13.56 36.03
CA ALA A 120 -3.15 14.57 36.05
C ALA A 120 -3.95 14.63 34.76
N VAL A 121 -3.27 14.57 33.61
CA VAL A 121 -3.91 14.51 32.27
C VAL A 121 -4.79 13.27 32.15
N ASN A 122 -4.28 12.10 32.50
CA ASN A 122 -5.07 10.86 32.46
C ASN A 122 -6.33 10.95 33.33
N GLN A 123 -6.23 11.52 34.54
CA GLN A 123 -7.38 11.73 35.41
C GLN A 123 -8.41 12.69 34.80
N ARG A 124 -8.00 13.76 34.13
CA ARG A 124 -8.93 14.68 33.46
C ARG A 124 -9.64 14.02 32.29
N ILE A 125 -8.91 13.23 31.50
CA ILE A 125 -9.50 12.42 30.42
C ILE A 125 -10.53 11.43 30.97
N ASP A 126 -10.19 10.70 32.06
CA ASP A 126 -11.10 9.75 32.67
C ASP A 126 -12.37 10.46 33.23
N LYS A 127 -12.20 11.64 33.84
CA LYS A 127 -13.32 12.45 34.30
C LYS A 127 -14.22 12.89 33.15
N LYS A 128 -13.65 13.30 32.01
CA LYS A 128 -14.39 13.70 30.80
C LYS A 128 -15.25 12.54 30.31
N PHE A 129 -14.68 11.34 30.16
CA PHE A 129 -15.45 10.16 29.72
C PHE A 129 -16.60 9.83 30.69
N ARG A 130 -16.38 9.93 32.00
CA ARG A 130 -17.45 9.72 32.99
C ARG A 130 -18.54 10.80 32.93
N SER A 131 -18.18 12.02 32.57
CA SER A 131 -19.14 13.10 32.34
C SER A 131 -19.98 12.90 31.09
N ASP A 132 -19.34 12.47 30.00
CA ASP A 132 -19.98 12.33 28.70
C ASP A 132 -20.85 11.05 28.61
N TYR A 133 -20.55 10.05 29.45
CA TYR A 133 -21.27 8.77 29.52
C TYR A 133 -21.76 8.50 30.95
N PRO A 134 -23.06 8.78 31.24
CA PRO A 134 -23.60 8.62 32.57
C PRO A 134 -23.50 7.19 33.15
N ASN A 135 -23.55 6.17 32.28
CA ASN A 135 -23.27 4.80 32.64
C ASN A 135 -21.75 4.58 32.74
N GLY A 136 -21.24 4.32 33.94
CA GLY A 136 -19.81 4.12 34.19
C GLY A 136 -19.19 2.97 33.37
N SER A 137 -19.95 1.90 33.06
CA SER A 137 -19.50 0.80 32.20
C SER A 137 -19.30 1.27 30.75
N ASP A 138 -20.20 2.11 30.25
CA ASP A 138 -20.11 2.62 28.88
C ASP A 138 -19.00 3.66 28.73
N ALA A 139 -18.77 4.48 29.75
CA ALA A 139 -17.62 5.38 29.82
C ALA A 139 -16.29 4.61 29.68
N ILE A 140 -16.13 3.54 30.48
CA ILE A 140 -14.92 2.70 30.42
C ILE A 140 -14.77 2.05 29.04
N LYS A 141 -15.80 1.39 28.53
CA LYS A 141 -15.75 0.72 27.20
C LYS A 141 -15.44 1.69 26.07
N THR A 142 -16.04 2.89 26.10
CA THR A 142 -15.80 3.89 25.05
C THR A 142 -14.39 4.43 25.10
N ARG A 143 -13.87 4.69 26.32
CA ARG A 143 -12.48 5.08 26.52
C ARG A 143 -11.50 4.01 26.01
N GLU A 144 -11.68 2.75 26.40
CA GLU A 144 -10.83 1.64 25.97
C GLU A 144 -10.87 1.43 24.45
N LYS A 145 -12.05 1.53 23.86
CA LYS A 145 -12.21 1.46 22.41
C LYS A 145 -11.43 2.57 21.69
N LEU A 146 -11.53 3.82 22.21
CA LEU A 146 -10.77 4.93 21.65
C LEU A 146 -9.26 4.72 21.78
N MET A 147 -8.80 4.31 22.96
CA MET A 147 -7.38 4.05 23.21
C MET A 147 -6.83 2.95 22.30
N THR A 148 -7.57 1.85 22.14
CA THR A 148 -7.24 0.79 21.19
C THR A 148 -7.13 1.33 19.77
N SER A 149 -8.07 2.18 19.36
CA SER A 149 -8.03 2.78 18.01
C SER A 149 -6.81 3.66 17.80
N VAL A 150 -6.38 4.43 18.82
CA VAL A 150 -5.18 5.27 18.77
C VAL A 150 -3.91 4.42 18.66
N TYR A 151 -3.78 3.36 19.47
CA TYR A 151 -2.62 2.47 19.40
C TYR A 151 -2.55 1.75 18.07
N ASN A 152 -3.67 1.23 17.57
CA ASN A 152 -3.73 0.57 16.26
C ASN A 152 -3.39 1.53 15.11
N PHE A 153 -3.82 2.79 15.22
CA PHE A 153 -3.47 3.81 14.24
C PHE A 153 -1.96 3.99 14.14
N PHE A 154 -1.27 4.18 15.27
CA PHE A 154 0.18 4.35 15.28
C PHE A 154 0.96 3.08 14.93
N ALA A 155 0.35 1.91 15.06
CA ALA A 155 0.95 0.63 14.70
C ALA A 155 0.82 0.28 13.20
N LEU A 156 0.29 1.18 12.35
CA LEU A 156 0.03 0.94 10.93
C LEU A 156 1.33 0.60 10.17
N PRO A 157 1.51 -0.65 9.66
CA PRO A 157 2.79 -1.10 9.14
C PRO A 157 3.34 -0.29 7.96
N PRO A 158 2.52 0.13 6.96
CA PRO A 158 3.04 0.89 5.84
C PRO A 158 3.59 2.29 6.20
N ALA A 159 3.14 2.90 7.31
CA ALA A 159 3.62 4.18 7.79
C ALA A 159 4.85 4.06 8.71
N ARG A 160 5.20 2.84 9.16
CA ARG A 160 6.18 2.60 10.22
C ARG A 160 7.55 3.24 9.96
N ALA A 161 8.10 3.15 8.76
CA ALA A 161 9.42 3.70 8.48
C ALA A 161 9.49 5.22 8.73
N GLY A 162 8.52 5.98 8.19
CA GLY A 162 8.43 7.42 8.43
C GLY A 162 8.10 7.75 9.88
N PHE A 163 7.26 6.94 10.53
CA PHE A 163 6.91 7.09 11.94
C PHE A 163 8.12 6.91 12.86
N CYS A 164 8.99 5.93 12.61
CA CYS A 164 10.22 5.73 13.38
C CYS A 164 11.20 6.91 13.19
N GLN A 165 11.29 7.48 11.98
CA GLN A 165 12.09 8.69 11.75
C GLN A 165 11.54 9.89 12.53
N ALA A 166 10.22 10.09 12.56
CA ALA A 166 9.59 11.13 13.36
C ALA A 166 9.85 10.94 14.86
N ALA A 167 9.79 9.70 15.35
CA ALA A 167 10.09 9.37 16.73
C ALA A 167 11.55 9.65 17.10
N MET A 168 12.49 9.40 16.19
CA MET A 168 13.90 9.79 16.38
C MET A 168 14.05 11.31 16.50
N GLN A 169 13.34 12.09 15.71
CA GLN A 169 13.34 13.56 15.83
C GLN A 169 12.81 14.01 17.20
N VAL A 170 11.69 13.44 17.64
CA VAL A 170 11.11 13.73 18.96
C VAL A 170 12.09 13.34 20.08
N ALA A 171 12.76 12.20 19.99
CA ALA A 171 13.77 11.76 20.95
C ALA A 171 14.94 12.74 21.02
N ALA A 172 15.44 13.21 19.86
CA ALA A 172 16.51 14.20 19.77
C ALA A 172 16.09 15.55 20.39
N MET A 173 14.85 16.01 20.11
CA MET A 173 14.31 17.24 20.73
C MET A 173 14.19 17.11 22.24
N SER A 174 13.73 15.96 22.74
CA SER A 174 13.65 15.69 24.17
C SER A 174 15.03 15.67 24.84
N ALA A 175 16.03 15.07 24.21
CA ALA A 175 17.40 15.01 24.71
C ALA A 175 18.09 16.38 24.76
N ALA A 176 17.71 17.31 23.88
CA ALA A 176 18.21 18.67 23.87
C ALA A 176 17.64 19.56 24.99
N MET A 177 16.58 19.12 25.67
CA MET A 177 15.96 19.84 26.79
C MET A 177 16.68 19.48 28.10
N PRO A 178 17.09 20.47 28.91
CA PRO A 178 17.65 20.20 30.24
C PRO A 178 16.70 19.41 31.16
N LYS A 179 15.39 19.63 30.99
CA LYS A 179 14.30 18.89 31.62
C LYS A 179 13.18 18.73 30.60
N PRO A 180 12.96 17.52 30.07
CA PRO A 180 11.87 17.27 29.13
C PRO A 180 10.52 17.66 29.76
N ASP A 181 9.84 18.65 29.18
CA ASP A 181 8.50 19.09 29.59
C ASP A 181 7.47 18.46 28.67
N ALA A 182 6.47 17.77 29.27
CA ALA A 182 5.49 17.01 28.51
C ALA A 182 4.61 17.89 27.64
N MET A 183 4.19 19.06 28.12
CA MET A 183 3.32 19.95 27.36
C MET A 183 4.07 20.55 26.19
N ALA A 184 5.31 21.05 26.43
CA ALA A 184 6.16 21.59 25.39
C ALA A 184 6.50 20.55 24.31
N LEU A 185 6.81 19.32 24.70
CA LEU A 185 7.06 18.23 23.73
C LEU A 185 5.80 17.85 22.94
N SER A 186 4.63 17.83 23.57
CA SER A 186 3.38 17.49 22.90
C SER A 186 2.94 18.51 21.84
N ALA A 187 3.50 19.75 21.87
CA ALA A 187 3.29 20.70 20.79
C ALA A 187 3.88 20.23 19.45
N ASN A 188 4.83 19.28 19.50
CA ASN A 188 5.41 18.65 18.31
C ASN A 188 4.63 17.41 17.85
N PHE A 189 3.43 17.18 18.34
CA PHE A 189 2.56 16.07 17.93
C PHE A 189 2.38 15.95 16.39
N PRO A 190 2.33 17.04 15.61
CA PRO A 190 2.28 16.97 14.16
C PRO A 190 3.41 16.17 13.52
N LEU A 191 4.58 16.02 14.14
CA LEU A 191 5.65 15.15 13.65
C LEU A 191 5.22 13.68 13.60
N PHE A 192 4.43 13.24 14.60
CA PHE A 192 3.88 11.89 14.61
C PHE A 192 2.71 11.70 13.65
N GLU A 193 1.97 12.75 13.30
CA GLU A 193 0.84 12.68 12.35
C GLU A 193 1.31 12.59 10.90
N ALA A 194 2.35 13.36 10.55
CA ALA A 194 2.79 13.55 9.17
C ALA A 194 3.09 12.24 8.41
N PRO A 195 3.75 11.22 8.97
CA PRO A 195 4.02 9.96 8.26
C PRO A 195 2.76 9.23 7.81
N PHE A 196 1.70 9.30 8.60
CA PHE A 196 0.41 8.66 8.30
C PHE A 196 -0.32 9.43 7.21
N GLU A 197 -0.39 10.76 7.32
CA GLU A 197 -1.01 11.60 6.29
C GLU A 197 -0.28 11.45 4.94
N ASN A 198 1.05 11.42 4.95
CA ASN A 198 1.85 11.16 3.75
C ASN A 198 1.54 9.79 3.14
N PHE A 199 1.41 8.77 3.97
CA PHE A 199 1.05 7.43 3.51
C PHE A 199 -0.36 7.42 2.92
N PHE A 200 -1.36 8.00 3.57
CA PHE A 200 -2.73 8.04 3.07
C PHE A 200 -2.82 8.79 1.74
N THR A 201 -2.16 9.94 1.63
CA THR A 201 -2.09 10.70 0.39
C THR A 201 -1.45 9.91 -0.76
N ALA A 202 -0.36 9.20 -0.47
CA ALA A 202 0.31 8.34 -1.45
C ALA A 202 -0.57 7.14 -1.85
N TYR A 203 -1.32 6.59 -0.90
CA TYR A 203 -2.24 5.49 -1.19
C TYR A 203 -3.44 5.95 -2.02
N ASP A 204 -3.98 7.12 -1.74
CA ASP A 204 -5.02 7.74 -2.57
C ASP A 204 -4.54 7.96 -4.02
N GLN A 205 -3.29 8.41 -4.18
CA GLN A 205 -2.69 8.54 -5.51
C GLN A 205 -2.58 7.18 -6.21
N TYR A 206 -2.10 6.16 -5.50
CA TYR A 206 -2.06 4.80 -6.00
C TYR A 206 -3.44 4.31 -6.47
N GLN A 207 -4.50 4.56 -5.70
CA GLN A 207 -5.86 4.16 -6.07
C GLN A 207 -6.33 4.87 -7.35
N ARG A 208 -6.07 6.17 -7.49
CA ARG A 208 -6.40 6.93 -8.72
C ARG A 208 -5.65 6.40 -9.94
N ASP A 209 -4.35 6.22 -9.81
CA ASP A 209 -3.50 5.74 -10.92
C ASP A 209 -3.84 4.32 -11.32
N SER A 210 -4.11 3.45 -10.35
CA SER A 210 -4.56 2.08 -10.58
C SER A 210 -5.92 2.03 -11.26
N ALA A 211 -6.86 2.91 -10.85
CA ALA A 211 -8.17 3.00 -11.49
C ALA A 211 -8.06 3.48 -12.95
N ALA A 212 -7.22 4.46 -13.23
CA ALA A 212 -6.95 4.95 -14.57
C ALA A 212 -6.32 3.85 -15.45
N TRP A 213 -5.36 3.11 -14.90
CA TRP A 213 -4.76 1.96 -15.56
C TRP A 213 -5.80 0.85 -15.86
N ASP A 214 -6.64 0.52 -14.86
CA ASP A 214 -7.68 -0.51 -14.97
C ASP A 214 -8.70 -0.16 -16.08
N VAL A 215 -9.08 1.11 -16.21
CA VAL A 215 -9.97 1.57 -17.29
C VAL A 215 -9.32 1.39 -18.66
N ARG A 216 -8.03 1.72 -18.79
CA ARG A 216 -7.35 1.70 -20.09
C ARG A 216 -6.91 0.32 -20.53
N TYR A 217 -6.39 -0.48 -19.59
CA TYR A 217 -5.71 -1.73 -19.88
C TYR A 217 -6.33 -2.97 -19.23
N GLY A 218 -7.21 -2.77 -18.25
CA GLY A 218 -7.72 -3.83 -17.35
C GLY A 218 -8.42 -4.96 -18.09
N THR A 219 -9.26 -4.66 -19.10
CA THR A 219 -9.99 -5.67 -19.86
C THR A 219 -9.07 -6.66 -20.55
N ARG A 220 -7.93 -6.17 -21.11
CA ARG A 220 -7.03 -7.00 -21.90
C ARG A 220 -5.89 -7.61 -21.08
N TYR A 221 -5.37 -6.86 -20.10
CA TYR A 221 -4.14 -7.22 -19.41
C TYR A 221 -4.30 -7.35 -17.89
N GLY A 222 -5.45 -6.98 -17.35
CA GLY A 222 -5.66 -6.87 -15.90
C GLY A 222 -5.43 -8.18 -15.15
N ALA A 223 -5.91 -9.31 -15.68
CA ALA A 223 -5.80 -10.60 -15.02
C ALA A 223 -4.35 -11.05 -14.73
N SER A 224 -3.38 -10.58 -15.52
CA SER A 224 -1.95 -10.86 -15.33
C SER A 224 -1.22 -9.86 -14.42
N GLN A 225 -1.90 -8.81 -13.96
CA GLN A 225 -1.28 -7.75 -13.17
C GLN A 225 -1.55 -7.93 -11.67
N PRO A 226 -0.53 -7.69 -10.81
CA PRO A 226 -0.70 -7.80 -9.37
C PRO A 226 -1.84 -6.93 -8.84
N GLY A 227 -2.65 -7.49 -7.95
CA GLY A 227 -3.73 -6.79 -7.27
C GLY A 227 -4.96 -6.47 -8.11
N PHE A 228 -4.96 -6.63 -9.43
CA PHE A 228 -6.13 -6.34 -10.27
C PHE A 228 -7.36 -7.13 -9.83
N VAL A 229 -7.26 -8.45 -9.74
CA VAL A 229 -8.37 -9.33 -9.36
C VAL A 229 -8.88 -9.00 -7.95
N ALA A 230 -7.96 -8.75 -7.00
CA ALA A 230 -8.32 -8.38 -5.63
C ALA A 230 -9.10 -7.06 -5.58
N VAL A 231 -8.67 -6.05 -6.34
CA VAL A 231 -9.35 -4.74 -6.41
C VAL A 231 -10.72 -4.87 -7.06
N GLN A 232 -10.86 -5.63 -8.14
CA GLN A 232 -12.18 -5.87 -8.76
C GLN A 232 -13.11 -6.59 -7.79
N ALA A 233 -12.64 -7.62 -7.10
CA ALA A 233 -13.42 -8.34 -6.09
C ALA A 233 -13.83 -7.43 -4.91
N ALA A 234 -12.97 -6.51 -4.48
CA ALA A 234 -13.27 -5.52 -3.44
C ALA A 234 -14.36 -4.53 -3.89
N ARG A 235 -14.27 -4.04 -5.13
CA ARG A 235 -15.30 -3.16 -5.74
C ARG A 235 -16.66 -3.84 -5.80
N LEU A 236 -16.71 -5.10 -6.20
CA LEU A 236 -17.96 -5.89 -6.23
C LEU A 236 -18.57 -6.10 -4.82
N LYS A 237 -17.73 -6.12 -3.77
CA LYS A 237 -18.17 -6.20 -2.37
C LYS A 237 -18.53 -4.83 -1.78
N GLY A 238 -18.47 -3.75 -2.56
CA GLY A 238 -18.78 -2.40 -2.09
C GLY A 238 -17.73 -1.82 -1.13
N ILE A 239 -16.49 -2.32 -1.15
CA ILE A 239 -15.40 -1.73 -0.38
C ILE A 239 -15.06 -0.36 -0.99
N PRO A 240 -15.13 0.73 -0.21
CA PRO A 240 -14.90 2.07 -0.73
C PRO A 240 -13.50 2.21 -1.34
N GLN A 241 -13.44 2.88 -2.49
CA GLN A 241 -12.22 3.30 -3.16
C GLN A 241 -12.23 4.83 -3.27
N VAL A 242 -11.07 5.45 -3.41
CA VAL A 242 -10.98 6.91 -3.58
C VAL A 242 -11.89 7.40 -4.71
N GLY A 243 -12.65 8.47 -4.45
CA GLY A 243 -13.62 9.05 -5.39
C GLY A 243 -15.04 8.51 -5.26
N GLN A 244 -15.29 7.50 -4.43
CA GLN A 244 -16.64 7.10 -4.05
C GLN A 244 -16.93 7.65 -2.66
N SER A 245 -17.63 8.78 -2.59
CA SER A 245 -18.18 9.30 -1.35
C SER A 245 -19.18 8.29 -0.79
N ASN A 246 -18.84 7.70 0.34
CA ASN A 246 -19.78 6.87 1.08
C ASN A 246 -20.60 7.79 2.00
N PRO A 247 -21.92 7.96 1.78
CA PRO A 247 -22.74 8.90 2.56
C PRO A 247 -23.11 8.40 3.95
N ALA A 248 -22.63 7.27 4.39
CA ALA A 248 -23.02 6.67 5.67
C ALA A 248 -21.82 6.23 6.51
N GLY A 249 -21.57 7.00 7.57
CA GLY A 249 -21.02 6.52 8.84
C GLY A 249 -19.62 5.91 8.77
N THR A 250 -18.70 6.55 9.46
CA THR A 250 -17.36 6.05 9.80
C THR A 250 -17.43 4.61 10.33
N THR A 251 -17.25 3.63 9.47
CA THR A 251 -17.06 2.25 9.91
C THR A 251 -15.61 2.14 10.40
N MET A 252 -15.43 2.23 11.71
CA MET A 252 -14.15 1.90 12.33
C MET A 252 -13.81 0.46 11.98
N ILE A 253 -12.63 0.24 11.39
CA ILE A 253 -12.14 -1.11 11.13
C ILE A 253 -11.95 -1.79 12.48
N THR A 254 -12.84 -2.70 12.82
CA THR A 254 -12.66 -3.60 13.97
C THR A 254 -11.74 -4.71 13.50
N LEU A 255 -10.45 -4.63 13.82
CA LEU A 255 -9.53 -5.73 13.59
C LEU A 255 -9.85 -6.85 14.58
N PRO A 256 -9.88 -8.13 14.15
CA PRO A 256 -10.03 -9.25 15.07
C PRO A 256 -8.83 -9.27 16.04
N HIS A 257 -9.10 -9.45 17.34
CA HIS A 257 -8.06 -9.53 18.37
C HIS A 257 -8.08 -10.92 19.03
N ALA A 258 -6.89 -11.44 19.30
CA ALA A 258 -6.70 -12.79 19.85
C ALA A 258 -6.28 -12.80 21.32
N GLY A 259 -6.55 -11.74 22.06
CA GLY A 259 -6.20 -11.63 23.48
C GLY A 259 -5.82 -10.20 23.87
N ALA A 260 -5.43 -10.01 25.12
CA ALA A 260 -4.98 -8.72 25.63
C ALA A 260 -3.75 -8.89 26.52
N VAL A 261 -2.79 -7.96 26.40
CA VAL A 261 -1.65 -7.82 27.32
C VAL A 261 -1.94 -6.64 28.23
N THR A 262 -1.74 -6.84 29.52
CA THR A 262 -1.94 -5.78 30.51
C THR A 262 -0.69 -4.89 30.58
N ASP A 263 -0.86 -3.59 30.33
CA ASP A 263 0.17 -2.58 30.59
C ASP A 263 0.42 -2.49 32.10
N GLN A 264 1.64 -2.76 32.54
CA GLN A 264 1.98 -2.80 33.96
C GLN A 264 1.94 -1.42 34.65
N GLU A 265 2.05 -0.32 33.91
CA GLU A 265 2.01 1.03 34.49
C GLU A 265 0.59 1.59 34.58
N THR A 266 -0.28 1.26 33.67
CA THR A 266 -1.63 1.83 33.57
C THR A 266 -2.73 0.83 33.94
N GLY A 267 -2.42 -0.47 34.02
CA GLY A 267 -3.40 -1.56 34.14
C GLY A 267 -4.30 -1.73 32.93
N ALA A 268 -4.04 -1.01 31.83
CA ALA A 268 -4.84 -1.09 30.61
C ALA A 268 -4.57 -2.41 29.88
N GLN A 269 -5.63 -3.03 29.40
CA GLN A 269 -5.51 -4.22 28.53
C GLN A 269 -5.30 -3.79 27.09
N ILE A 270 -4.14 -4.15 26.52
CA ILE A 270 -3.79 -3.89 25.11
C ILE A 270 -4.18 -5.13 24.31
N PRO A 271 -5.15 -5.04 23.37
CA PRO A 271 -5.55 -6.17 22.56
C PRO A 271 -4.40 -6.60 21.62
N VAL A 272 -4.09 -7.89 21.62
CA VAL A 272 -3.13 -8.49 20.68
C VAL A 272 -3.85 -8.82 19.39
N ILE A 273 -3.38 -8.24 18.30
CA ILE A 273 -3.87 -8.58 16.95
C ILE A 273 -3.14 -9.87 16.53
N PRO A 274 -3.87 -10.96 16.19
CA PRO A 274 -3.22 -12.14 15.67
C PRO A 274 -2.57 -11.80 14.33
N VAL A 275 -1.26 -11.99 14.25
CA VAL A 275 -0.58 -12.04 12.95
C VAL A 275 -1.15 -13.28 12.24
N PRO A 276 -1.76 -13.16 11.04
CA PRO A 276 -2.16 -14.32 10.28
C PRO A 276 -0.91 -15.22 10.14
N LYS A 277 -1.00 -16.48 10.58
CA LYS A 277 0.02 -17.46 10.21
C LYS A 277 -0.02 -17.50 8.69
N GLU A 278 1.01 -16.99 8.05
CA GLU A 278 1.21 -17.28 6.64
C GLU A 278 1.12 -18.80 6.48
N PRO A 279 0.31 -19.29 5.54
CA PRO A 279 0.37 -20.71 5.21
C PRO A 279 1.84 -20.98 4.90
N ALA A 280 2.41 -21.96 5.59
CA ALA A 280 3.82 -22.34 5.44
C ALA A 280 4.08 -22.47 3.94
N GLY A 281 4.69 -21.43 3.36
CA GLY A 281 5.01 -21.40 1.95
C GLY A 281 5.95 -22.57 1.72
N ILE A 282 5.64 -23.41 0.74
CA ILE A 282 6.56 -24.43 0.26
C ILE A 282 7.85 -23.68 -0.06
N PRO A 283 8.99 -24.01 0.55
CA PRO A 283 10.24 -23.30 0.29
C PRO A 283 10.53 -23.39 -1.20
N VAL A 284 10.44 -22.26 -1.89
CA VAL A 284 10.85 -22.17 -3.29
C VAL A 284 12.37 -22.22 -3.27
N VAL A 285 12.93 -23.41 -3.52
CA VAL A 285 14.37 -23.59 -3.73
C VAL A 285 14.70 -22.87 -5.03
N GLN A 286 15.25 -21.67 -4.94
CA GLN A 286 15.83 -21.02 -6.12
C GLN A 286 17.03 -21.86 -6.59
N PRO A 287 17.08 -22.27 -7.86
CA PRO A 287 18.24 -22.96 -8.38
C PRO A 287 19.46 -22.05 -8.27
N VAL A 288 20.46 -22.48 -7.52
CA VAL A 288 21.75 -21.80 -7.44
C VAL A 288 22.34 -21.79 -8.83
N GLN A 289 22.53 -20.61 -9.43
CA GLN A 289 23.29 -20.49 -10.67
C GLN A 289 24.71 -21.00 -10.40
N GLN A 290 25.04 -22.16 -10.97
CA GLN A 290 26.40 -22.67 -10.98
C GLN A 290 27.26 -21.69 -11.80
N THR A 291 28.10 -20.93 -11.11
CA THR A 291 29.16 -20.16 -11.77
C THR A 291 30.11 -21.14 -12.44
N ALA A 292 30.24 -21.01 -13.75
CA ALA A 292 31.18 -21.80 -14.55
C ALA A 292 32.61 -21.71 -13.96
N PRO A 293 33.39 -22.80 -13.89
CA PRO A 293 34.74 -22.76 -13.38
C PRO A 293 35.64 -21.90 -14.26
N LYS A 294 36.38 -21.01 -13.61
CA LYS A 294 37.34 -20.10 -14.23
C LYS A 294 38.45 -20.95 -14.94
N PRO A 295 38.75 -20.67 -16.24
CA PRO A 295 39.80 -21.43 -16.93
C PRO A 295 41.16 -21.17 -16.29
N ILE A 296 41.88 -22.27 -15.97
CA ILE A 296 43.28 -22.25 -15.54
C ILE A 296 44.11 -21.87 -16.78
N LYS A 297 44.83 -20.77 -16.70
CA LYS A 297 45.84 -20.42 -17.71
C LYS A 297 47.08 -21.33 -17.54
N PRO A 298 47.67 -21.73 -18.68
CA PRO A 298 48.88 -22.56 -18.69
C PRO A 298 50.11 -21.83 -18.16
#